data_8a630d74886ce186c321412c02bf3dcb
#
_entry.id   8a630d74886ce186c321412c02bf3dcb
#
_cell.length_a   1.000
_cell.length_b   1.000
_cell.length_c   1.000
_cell.angle_alpha   90.00
_cell.angle_beta   90.00
_cell.angle_gamma   90.00
#
_symmetry.space_group_name_H-M   'P 1'
#
loop_
_entity.id
_entity.type
_entity.pdbx_description
1 polymer ?
#
loop_
_entity_poly.entity_id
_entity_poly.type
_entity_poly.pdbx_seq_one_letter_code
_entity_poly.pdbx_strand_id
1 'polypeptide(L)'
;MEAFINKMRRLKGIRKQLIVEEAWKALSSPNMAEYLKYLYKTVRKFFGEAIVVTQEVDDIISSPIVKEAIINNSDCKILLDQRKYMNKFDSIQALLGLTEKEKAQILSINMSNNPSRIYKEVWIGLGGMQSAVYATEVSPSEYYTYTTEETEKLQVQKLSEKLGGDIEQAIKLITSDKPLS
;
A
#
# COMPACT_ATOMS: atom_id res chain seq x y z
N MET A 1 19.70 -2.54 8.52
CA MET A 1 19.16 -3.82 8.06
C MET A 1 19.48 -4.97 8.97
N GLU A 2 20.73 -5.22 9.32
CA GLU A 2 21.08 -6.26 10.31
C GLU A 2 20.34 -6.10 11.64
N ALA A 3 20.18 -4.88 12.12
CA ALA A 3 19.42 -4.60 13.33
C ALA A 3 17.97 -5.10 13.25
N PHE A 4 17.32 -5.01 12.08
CA PHE A 4 15.96 -5.51 11.88
C PHE A 4 15.93 -7.05 11.90
N ILE A 5 16.85 -7.73 11.19
CA ILE A 5 16.94 -9.20 11.21
C ILE A 5 17.19 -9.68 12.64
N ASN A 6 18.11 -9.04 13.35
CA ASN A 6 18.41 -9.40 14.73
C ASN A 6 17.20 -9.19 15.65
N LYS A 7 16.43 -8.11 15.44
CA LYS A 7 15.18 -7.87 16.16
C LYS A 7 14.12 -8.92 15.82
N MET A 8 13.97 -9.27 14.55
CA MET A 8 13.05 -10.34 14.12
C MET A 8 13.38 -11.69 14.79
N ARG A 9 14.67 -12.04 14.87
CA ARG A 9 15.13 -13.30 15.47
C ARG A 9 14.92 -13.34 16.98
N ARG A 10 15.05 -12.19 17.65
CA ARG A 10 14.89 -12.09 19.12
C ARG A 10 13.44 -12.12 19.58
N LEU A 11 12.53 -11.51 18.81
CA LEU A 11 11.10 -11.43 19.14
C LEU A 11 10.39 -12.73 18.71
N LYS A 12 10.60 -13.80 19.44
CA LYS A 12 9.94 -15.09 19.17
C LYS A 12 8.44 -15.03 19.55
N GLY A 13 7.58 -15.67 18.73
CA GLY A 13 6.16 -15.77 18.99
C GLY A 13 5.33 -14.48 18.77
N ILE A 14 5.97 -13.38 18.39
CA ILE A 14 5.31 -12.09 18.10
C ILE A 14 5.22 -11.92 16.59
N ARG A 15 4.03 -11.58 16.07
CA ARG A 15 3.88 -11.17 14.66
C ARG A 15 4.60 -9.84 14.42
N LYS A 16 5.25 -9.75 13.28
CA LYS A 16 6.05 -8.59 12.89
C LYS A 16 5.78 -8.26 11.44
N GLN A 17 5.71 -6.97 11.14
CA GLN A 17 5.63 -6.48 9.77
C GLN A 17 6.83 -5.60 9.48
N LEU A 18 7.41 -5.76 8.29
CA LEU A 18 8.33 -4.81 7.70
C LEU A 18 7.68 -4.18 6.49
N ILE A 19 7.46 -2.89 6.56
CA ILE A 19 6.92 -2.12 5.44
C ILE A 19 8.08 -1.33 4.83
N VAL A 20 8.27 -1.51 3.53
CA VAL A 20 9.27 -0.78 2.73
C VAL A 20 8.52 0.09 1.74
N GLU A 21 8.36 1.36 2.10
CA GLU A 21 7.79 2.38 1.23
C GLU A 21 8.83 2.93 0.25
N GLU A 22 8.37 3.46 -0.88
CA GLU A 22 9.23 3.92 -1.97
C GLU A 22 10.33 2.91 -2.32
N ALA A 23 9.92 1.66 -2.53
CA ALA A 23 10.83 0.52 -2.67
C ALA A 23 11.86 0.69 -3.78
N TRP A 24 11.58 1.51 -4.79
CA TRP A 24 12.52 1.81 -5.86
C TRP A 24 13.86 2.37 -5.34
N LYS A 25 13.84 3.17 -4.26
CA LYS A 25 15.08 3.65 -3.62
C LYS A 25 15.90 2.51 -3.01
N ALA A 26 15.22 1.54 -2.41
CA ALA A 26 15.87 0.36 -1.87
C ALA A 26 16.38 -0.58 -2.98
N LEU A 27 15.62 -0.72 -4.05
CA LEU A 27 15.92 -1.61 -5.17
C LEU A 27 17.06 -1.11 -6.06
N SER A 28 17.34 0.18 -6.06
CA SER A 28 18.49 0.76 -6.79
C SER A 28 19.85 0.38 -6.17
N SER A 29 19.88 -0.08 -4.93
CA SER A 29 21.08 -0.56 -4.26
C SER A 29 21.18 -2.09 -4.35
N PRO A 30 22.23 -2.66 -4.96
CA PRO A 30 22.39 -4.12 -5.07
C PRO A 30 22.34 -4.84 -3.71
N ASN A 31 22.96 -4.27 -2.69
CA ASN A 31 22.96 -4.84 -1.33
C ASN A 31 21.55 -4.88 -0.73
N MET A 32 20.74 -3.85 -0.99
CA MET A 32 19.35 -3.79 -0.54
C MET A 32 18.47 -4.76 -1.31
N ALA A 33 18.69 -4.89 -2.61
CA ALA A 33 17.98 -5.84 -3.45
C ALA A 33 18.20 -7.28 -2.98
N GLU A 34 19.45 -7.68 -2.73
CA GLU A 34 19.75 -9.02 -2.17
C GLU A 34 19.16 -9.21 -0.77
N TYR A 35 19.12 -8.15 0.04
CA TYR A 35 18.51 -8.19 1.36
C TYR A 35 16.98 -8.40 1.26
N LEU A 36 16.30 -7.68 0.40
CA LEU A 36 14.86 -7.84 0.18
C LEU A 36 14.55 -9.25 -0.34
N LYS A 37 15.37 -9.77 -1.25
CA LYS A 37 15.26 -11.15 -1.73
C LYS A 37 15.39 -12.16 -0.57
N TYR A 38 16.38 -11.99 0.30
CA TYR A 38 16.53 -12.82 1.50
C TYR A 38 15.31 -12.72 2.40
N LEU A 39 14.83 -11.49 2.64
CA LEU A 39 13.68 -11.23 3.50
C LEU A 39 12.43 -11.95 2.97
N TYR A 40 12.06 -11.78 1.71
CA TYR A 40 10.89 -12.44 1.11
C TYR A 40 10.95 -13.96 1.19
N LYS A 41 12.14 -14.54 1.10
CA LYS A 41 12.33 -16.00 1.24
C LYS A 41 12.28 -16.51 2.67
N THR A 42 12.50 -15.65 3.67
CA THR A 42 12.74 -16.12 5.04
C THR A 42 11.85 -15.53 6.11
N VAL A 43 11.25 -14.35 5.88
CA VAL A 43 10.48 -13.61 6.90
C VAL A 43 9.40 -14.43 7.58
N ARG A 44 8.71 -15.30 6.82
CA ARG A 44 7.70 -16.22 7.31
C ARG A 44 8.23 -17.15 8.41
N LYS A 45 9.48 -17.60 8.33
CA LYS A 45 10.12 -18.47 9.34
C LYS A 45 10.28 -17.77 10.70
N PHE A 46 10.21 -16.45 10.71
CA PHE A 46 10.33 -15.63 11.92
C PHE A 46 9.00 -15.05 12.37
N PHE A 47 7.88 -15.60 11.89
CA PHE A 47 6.54 -15.09 12.17
C PHE A 47 6.39 -13.62 11.76
N GLY A 48 6.92 -13.30 10.60
CA GLY A 48 6.97 -11.96 10.04
C GLY A 48 6.32 -11.87 8.67
N GLU A 49 5.98 -10.65 8.29
CA GLU A 49 5.46 -10.26 6.99
C GLU A 49 6.36 -9.17 6.39
N ALA A 50 6.58 -9.22 5.09
CA ALA A 50 7.28 -8.19 4.34
C ALA A 50 6.30 -7.56 3.34
N ILE A 51 6.18 -6.24 3.41
CA ILE A 51 5.32 -5.45 2.54
C ILE A 51 6.19 -4.46 1.78
N VAL A 52 6.11 -4.50 0.46
CA VAL A 52 6.78 -3.55 -0.42
C VAL A 52 5.73 -2.68 -1.08
N VAL A 53 5.90 -1.37 -0.97
CA VAL A 53 5.03 -0.38 -1.58
C VAL A 53 5.83 0.39 -2.62
N THR A 54 5.31 0.46 -3.84
CA THR A 54 5.91 1.23 -4.93
C THR A 54 4.84 1.95 -5.74
N GLN A 55 5.19 3.06 -6.34
CA GLN A 55 4.28 3.83 -7.17
C GLN A 55 4.19 3.27 -8.60
N GLU A 56 5.23 2.60 -9.05
CA GLU A 56 5.29 2.04 -10.40
C GLU A 56 5.76 0.58 -10.36
N VAL A 57 5.12 -0.26 -11.18
CA VAL A 57 5.52 -1.67 -11.29
C VAL A 57 6.89 -1.80 -11.95
N ASP A 58 7.23 -0.86 -12.82
CA ASP A 58 8.54 -0.78 -13.48
C ASP A 58 9.71 -0.70 -12.49
N ASP A 59 9.49 -0.14 -11.30
CA ASP A 59 10.49 -0.10 -10.22
C ASP A 59 10.91 -1.51 -9.76
N ILE A 60 9.95 -2.44 -9.74
CA ILE A 60 10.21 -3.85 -9.39
C ILE A 60 10.85 -4.58 -10.55
N ILE A 61 10.43 -4.28 -11.79
CA ILE A 61 10.92 -4.92 -13.01
C ILE A 61 12.40 -4.58 -13.26
N SER A 62 12.81 -3.36 -12.95
CA SER A 62 14.17 -2.86 -13.21
C SER A 62 15.25 -3.62 -12.44
N SER A 63 14.90 -4.32 -11.36
CA SER A 63 15.83 -5.16 -10.60
C SER A 63 15.61 -6.64 -10.87
N PRO A 64 16.41 -7.28 -11.74
CA PRO A 64 16.27 -8.72 -12.02
C PRO A 64 16.37 -9.60 -10.77
N ILE A 65 17.16 -9.18 -9.79
CA ILE A 65 17.38 -9.90 -8.53
C ILE A 65 16.09 -9.97 -7.69
N VAL A 66 15.32 -8.90 -7.70
CA VAL A 66 14.18 -8.73 -6.79
C VAL A 66 12.87 -9.11 -7.47
N LYS A 67 12.76 -8.89 -8.78
CA LYS A 67 11.59 -9.21 -9.59
C LYS A 67 11.03 -10.59 -9.25
N GLU A 68 11.81 -11.64 -9.43
CA GLU A 68 11.37 -13.01 -9.16
C GLU A 68 11.13 -13.26 -7.67
N ALA A 69 11.98 -12.70 -6.81
CA ALA A 69 11.88 -12.95 -5.39
C ALA A 69 10.63 -12.31 -4.77
N ILE A 70 10.30 -11.07 -5.14
CA ILE A 70 9.11 -10.37 -4.63
C ILE A 70 7.85 -11.01 -5.23
N ILE A 71 7.78 -11.13 -6.54
CA ILE A 71 6.56 -11.57 -7.23
C ILE A 71 6.19 -13.01 -6.86
N ASN A 72 7.16 -13.93 -6.87
CA ASN A 72 6.92 -15.34 -6.60
C ASN A 72 6.66 -15.66 -5.12
N ASN A 73 7.06 -14.77 -4.21
CA ASN A 73 6.83 -14.95 -2.77
C ASN A 73 5.80 -13.98 -2.17
N SER A 74 5.14 -13.18 -3.00
CA SER A 74 4.04 -12.30 -2.57
C SER A 74 2.70 -13.04 -2.70
N ASP A 75 2.20 -13.56 -1.60
CA ASP A 75 0.90 -14.21 -1.56
C ASP A 75 -0.27 -13.21 -1.68
N CYS A 76 -0.04 -11.97 -1.25
CA CYS A 76 -1.02 -10.89 -1.38
C CYS A 76 -0.50 -9.80 -2.32
N LYS A 77 -1.30 -9.42 -3.29
CA LYS A 77 -1.04 -8.28 -4.19
C LYS A 77 -2.18 -7.29 -4.07
N ILE A 78 -1.85 -6.03 -3.83
CA ILE A 78 -2.81 -4.93 -3.74
C ILE A 78 -2.50 -3.93 -4.84
N LEU A 79 -3.47 -3.65 -5.69
CA LEU A 79 -3.32 -2.71 -6.80
C LEU A 79 -4.34 -1.59 -6.67
N LEU A 80 -3.85 -0.37 -6.73
CA LEU A 80 -4.66 0.82 -6.83
C LEU A 80 -5.01 1.08 -8.31
N ASP A 81 -5.59 2.23 -8.60
CA ASP A 81 -6.00 2.64 -9.95
C ASP A 81 -4.84 2.58 -10.95
N GLN A 82 -4.96 1.72 -11.95
CA GLN A 82 -3.95 1.46 -12.97
C GLN A 82 -4.34 2.02 -14.36
N ARG A 83 -5.36 2.87 -14.45
CA ARG A 83 -5.85 3.40 -15.74
C ARG A 83 -4.78 4.15 -16.53
N LYS A 84 -3.85 4.83 -15.87
CA LYS A 84 -2.71 5.49 -16.54
C LYS A 84 -1.81 4.52 -17.31
N TYR A 85 -1.85 3.23 -16.97
CA TYR A 85 -1.04 2.18 -17.60
C TYR A 85 -1.84 1.28 -18.54
N MET A 86 -3.07 1.62 -18.89
CA MET A 86 -3.96 0.78 -19.72
C MET A 86 -3.27 0.27 -20.99
N ASN A 87 -2.53 1.13 -21.68
CA ASN A 87 -1.83 0.77 -22.93
C ASN A 87 -0.61 -0.15 -22.73
N LYS A 88 -0.12 -0.30 -21.50
CA LYS A 88 1.04 -1.13 -21.14
C LYS A 88 0.66 -2.25 -20.17
N PHE A 89 -0.63 -2.41 -19.89
CA PHE A 89 -1.08 -3.31 -18.83
C PHE A 89 -0.75 -4.78 -19.10
N ASP A 90 -0.60 -5.17 -20.36
CA ASP A 90 -0.21 -6.55 -20.72
C ASP A 90 1.14 -6.95 -20.12
N SER A 91 2.09 -6.01 -20.05
CA SER A 91 3.37 -6.25 -19.39
C SER A 91 3.21 -6.43 -17.88
N ILE A 92 2.34 -5.66 -17.24
CA ILE A 92 2.02 -5.76 -15.83
C ILE A 92 1.30 -7.08 -15.55
N GLN A 93 0.34 -7.43 -16.41
CA GLN A 93 -0.39 -8.70 -16.33
C GLN A 93 0.55 -9.90 -16.39
N ALA A 94 1.43 -9.94 -17.39
CA ALA A 94 2.42 -11.00 -17.54
C ALA A 94 3.38 -11.09 -16.35
N LEU A 95 3.84 -9.93 -15.86
CA LEU A 95 4.75 -9.84 -14.73
C LEU A 95 4.14 -10.39 -13.44
N LEU A 96 2.91 -9.99 -13.13
CA LEU A 96 2.22 -10.35 -11.89
C LEU A 96 1.50 -11.70 -11.98
N GLY A 97 1.48 -12.31 -13.18
CA GLY A 97 0.79 -13.57 -13.43
C GLY A 97 -0.74 -13.47 -13.31
N LEU A 98 -1.31 -12.33 -13.77
CA LEU A 98 -2.73 -12.06 -13.65
C LEU A 98 -3.52 -12.74 -14.78
N THR A 99 -4.70 -13.23 -14.43
CA THR A 99 -5.68 -13.74 -15.40
C THR A 99 -6.39 -12.60 -16.14
N GLU A 100 -7.05 -12.90 -17.26
CA GLU A 100 -7.88 -11.91 -17.97
C GLU A 100 -9.00 -11.35 -17.09
N LYS A 101 -9.57 -12.16 -16.21
CA LYS A 101 -10.58 -11.72 -15.24
C LYS A 101 -10.00 -10.68 -14.27
N GLU A 102 -8.82 -10.95 -13.73
CA GLU A 102 -8.15 -10.03 -12.79
C GLU A 102 -7.73 -8.74 -13.48
N LYS A 103 -7.23 -8.81 -14.71
CA LYS A 103 -6.99 -7.62 -15.54
C LYS A 103 -8.23 -6.75 -15.68
N ALA A 104 -9.36 -7.37 -16.04
CA ALA A 104 -10.63 -6.64 -16.19
C ALA A 104 -11.07 -5.99 -14.87
N GLN A 105 -10.94 -6.69 -13.75
CA GLN A 105 -11.21 -6.15 -12.41
C GLN A 105 -10.33 -4.95 -12.09
N ILE A 106 -9.01 -5.06 -12.30
CA ILE A 106 -8.05 -3.99 -11.98
C ILE A 106 -8.31 -2.75 -12.83
N LEU A 107 -8.57 -2.93 -14.12
CA LEU A 107 -8.86 -1.82 -15.04
C LEU A 107 -10.23 -1.18 -14.78
N SER A 108 -11.14 -1.85 -14.07
CA SER A 108 -12.45 -1.29 -13.69
C SER A 108 -12.40 -0.40 -12.44
N ILE A 109 -11.29 -0.40 -11.70
CA ILE A 109 -11.14 0.39 -10.48
C ILE A 109 -11.41 1.87 -10.73
N ASN A 110 -12.29 2.45 -9.92
CA ASN A 110 -12.65 3.86 -9.97
C ASN A 110 -13.22 4.33 -11.34
N MET A 111 -13.71 3.44 -12.19
CA MET A 111 -14.32 3.85 -13.47
C MET A 111 -15.66 4.55 -13.32
N SER A 112 -16.39 4.28 -12.24
CA SER A 112 -17.66 4.93 -11.96
C SER A 112 -17.43 6.36 -11.47
N ASN A 113 -17.73 7.35 -12.31
CA ASN A 113 -17.67 8.78 -11.97
C ASN A 113 -18.93 9.23 -11.20
N ASN A 114 -19.24 8.61 -10.08
CA ASN A 114 -20.32 9.06 -9.22
C ASN A 114 -19.80 10.15 -8.26
N PRO A 115 -20.28 11.41 -8.36
CA PRO A 115 -19.83 12.49 -7.47
C PRO A 115 -20.16 12.25 -5.98
N SER A 116 -21.20 11.42 -5.72
CA SER A 116 -21.59 11.03 -4.36
C SER A 116 -20.71 9.93 -3.76
N ARG A 117 -19.70 9.49 -4.48
CA ARG A 117 -18.86 8.36 -4.06
C ARG A 117 -17.85 8.81 -3.03
N ILE A 118 -17.99 8.34 -1.81
CA ILE A 118 -17.14 8.66 -0.66
C ILE A 118 -15.99 7.67 -0.45
N TYR A 119 -15.85 6.68 -1.33
CA TYR A 119 -14.81 5.64 -1.23
C TYR A 119 -13.94 5.59 -2.49
N LYS A 120 -12.74 5.07 -2.34
CA LYS A 120 -11.88 4.63 -3.44
C LYS A 120 -11.93 3.11 -3.53
N GLU A 121 -11.67 2.59 -4.72
CA GLU A 121 -11.59 1.14 -4.90
C GLU A 121 -10.14 0.69 -4.96
N VAL A 122 -9.91 -0.52 -4.46
CA VAL A 122 -8.65 -1.24 -4.56
C VAL A 122 -8.90 -2.66 -5.00
N TRP A 123 -8.00 -3.23 -5.78
CA TRP A 123 -8.02 -4.64 -6.10
C TRP A 123 -7.08 -5.38 -5.14
N ILE A 124 -7.53 -6.52 -4.62
CA ILE A 124 -6.74 -7.41 -3.76
C ILE A 124 -6.79 -8.80 -4.34
N GLY A 125 -5.62 -9.37 -4.61
CA GLY A 125 -5.45 -10.77 -5.03
C GLY A 125 -4.67 -11.55 -3.99
N LEU A 126 -5.14 -12.75 -3.66
CA LEU A 126 -4.58 -13.65 -2.66
C LEU A 126 -4.13 -14.95 -3.31
N GLY A 127 -2.84 -15.03 -3.64
CA GLY A 127 -2.17 -16.27 -4.07
C GLY A 127 -2.81 -16.98 -5.25
N GLY A 128 -3.47 -16.29 -6.16
CA GLY A 128 -4.18 -16.90 -7.29
C GLY A 128 -5.47 -17.65 -6.92
N MET A 129 -5.82 -17.73 -5.65
CA MET A 129 -7.03 -18.43 -5.18
C MET A 129 -8.26 -17.55 -5.17
N GLN A 130 -8.09 -16.29 -4.82
CA GLN A 130 -9.17 -15.32 -4.69
C GLN A 130 -8.71 -13.93 -5.09
N SER A 131 -9.54 -13.22 -5.84
CA SER A 131 -9.31 -11.81 -6.16
C SER A 131 -10.64 -11.06 -6.27
N ALA A 132 -10.66 -9.82 -5.80
CA ALA A 132 -11.81 -8.95 -5.88
C ALA A 132 -11.42 -7.47 -5.81
N VAL A 133 -12.35 -6.61 -6.23
CA VAL A 133 -12.30 -5.17 -6.03
C VAL A 133 -13.06 -4.83 -4.76
N TYR A 134 -12.46 -4.05 -3.89
CA TYR A 134 -13.03 -3.63 -2.61
C TYR A 134 -13.16 -2.12 -2.56
N ALA A 135 -14.21 -1.63 -1.94
CA ALA A 135 -14.36 -0.23 -1.57
C ALA A 135 -13.57 0.05 -0.28
N THR A 136 -12.81 1.14 -0.27
CA THR A 136 -12.07 1.60 0.90
C THR A 136 -12.73 2.88 1.42
N GLU A 137 -13.79 2.70 2.18
CA GLU A 137 -14.49 3.79 2.85
C GLU A 137 -13.81 4.08 4.19
N VAL A 138 -13.65 5.35 4.50
CA VAL A 138 -13.13 5.82 5.78
C VAL A 138 -14.06 6.89 6.35
N SER A 139 -14.16 6.96 7.67
CA SER A 139 -14.91 8.04 8.32
C SER A 139 -14.22 9.39 8.08
N PRO A 140 -14.97 10.52 8.15
CA PRO A 140 -14.36 11.85 8.04
C PRO A 140 -13.20 12.06 9.04
N SER A 141 -13.31 11.52 10.24
CA SER A 141 -12.24 11.62 11.25
C SER A 141 -11.00 10.84 10.84
N GLU A 142 -11.14 9.64 10.31
CA GLU A 142 -10.02 8.86 9.76
C GLU A 142 -9.40 9.56 8.57
N TYR A 143 -10.20 10.11 7.66
CA TYR A 143 -9.71 10.87 6.51
C TYR A 143 -8.79 12.02 6.97
N TYR A 144 -9.26 12.87 7.91
CA TYR A 144 -8.45 13.98 8.42
C TYR A 144 -7.24 13.53 9.25
N THR A 145 -7.26 12.34 9.79
CA THR A 145 -6.09 11.75 10.49
C THR A 145 -4.98 11.38 9.51
N TYR A 146 -5.33 10.88 8.32
CA TYR A 146 -4.37 10.33 7.36
C TYR A 146 -4.16 11.19 6.12
N THR A 147 -4.93 12.28 5.94
CA THR A 147 -4.79 13.14 4.76
C THR A 147 -3.36 13.69 4.62
N THR A 148 -2.86 13.69 3.39
CA THR A 148 -1.59 14.31 3.01
C THR A 148 -1.81 15.63 2.27
N GLU A 149 -3.08 16.05 2.10
CA GLU A 149 -3.42 17.30 1.43
C GLU A 149 -3.00 18.50 2.33
N GLU A 150 -2.22 19.41 1.76
CA GLU A 150 -1.54 20.46 2.51
C GLU A 150 -2.52 21.43 3.19
N THR A 151 -3.58 21.84 2.50
CA THR A 151 -4.55 22.79 3.05
C THR A 151 -5.35 22.20 4.20
N GLU A 152 -5.70 20.90 4.09
CA GLU A 152 -6.40 20.18 5.15
C GLU A 152 -5.52 19.97 6.39
N LYS A 153 -4.26 19.59 6.17
CA LYS A 153 -3.27 19.47 7.27
C LYS A 153 -3.09 20.80 8.01
N LEU A 154 -2.94 21.89 7.27
CA LEU A 154 -2.82 23.22 7.85
C LEU A 154 -4.09 23.65 8.61
N GLN A 155 -5.27 23.25 8.14
CA GLN A 155 -6.52 23.50 8.84
C GLN A 155 -6.54 22.79 10.20
N VAL A 156 -6.19 21.50 10.24
CA VAL A 156 -6.10 20.73 11.48
C VAL A 156 -5.08 21.32 12.42
N GLN A 157 -3.89 21.65 11.91
CA GLN A 157 -2.80 22.22 12.71
C GLN A 157 -3.18 23.56 13.35
N LYS A 158 -3.69 24.50 12.56
CA LYS A 158 -4.12 25.83 13.07
C LYS A 158 -5.21 25.73 14.14
N LEU A 159 -6.13 24.77 13.98
CA LEU A 159 -7.19 24.55 14.98
C LEU A 159 -6.62 23.90 16.24
N SER A 160 -5.75 22.89 16.08
CA SER A 160 -5.06 22.25 17.20
C SER A 160 -4.25 23.25 18.03
N GLU A 161 -3.53 24.19 17.41
CA GLU A 161 -2.78 25.24 18.11
C GLU A 161 -3.69 26.09 19.00
N LYS A 162 -4.92 26.42 18.53
CA LYS A 162 -5.93 27.15 19.33
C LYS A 162 -6.49 26.33 20.49
N LEU A 163 -6.40 25.00 20.41
CA LEU A 163 -6.89 24.06 21.40
C LEU A 163 -5.76 23.50 22.29
N GLY A 164 -4.65 24.25 22.39
CA GLY A 164 -3.52 23.84 23.25
C GLY A 164 -2.72 22.64 22.75
N GLY A 165 -2.79 22.34 21.43
CA GLY A 165 -2.08 21.23 20.80
C GLY A 165 -2.92 19.95 20.67
N ASP A 166 -4.20 19.97 21.01
CA ASP A 166 -5.09 18.81 20.91
C ASP A 166 -5.56 18.59 19.45
N ILE A 167 -4.85 17.70 18.76
CA ILE A 167 -5.15 17.33 17.36
C ILE A 167 -6.46 16.55 17.26
N GLU A 168 -6.73 15.65 18.21
CA GLU A 168 -7.94 14.82 18.19
C GLU A 168 -9.20 15.67 18.31
N GLN A 169 -9.18 16.66 19.22
CA GLN A 169 -10.28 17.61 19.38
C GLN A 169 -10.44 18.49 18.15
N ALA A 170 -9.34 18.92 17.52
CA ALA A 170 -9.38 19.68 16.28
C ALA A 170 -10.06 18.90 15.15
N ILE A 171 -9.69 17.64 14.96
CA ILE A 171 -10.31 16.76 13.95
C ILE A 171 -11.80 16.56 14.24
N LYS A 172 -12.17 16.29 15.49
CA LYS A 172 -13.58 16.14 15.89
C LYS A 172 -14.41 17.37 15.56
N LEU A 173 -13.89 18.57 15.84
CA LEU A 173 -14.59 19.83 15.51
C LEU A 173 -14.73 20.04 13.99
N ILE A 174 -13.69 19.75 13.20
CA ILE A 174 -13.75 19.87 11.73
C ILE A 174 -14.78 18.92 11.13
N THR A 175 -14.95 17.74 11.73
CA THR A 175 -15.79 16.67 11.19
C THR A 175 -17.21 16.66 11.75
N SER A 176 -17.47 17.34 12.89
CA SER A 176 -18.81 17.43 13.48
C SER A 176 -19.84 18.14 12.58
N ASP A 177 -19.38 19.06 11.73
CA ASP A 177 -20.24 19.80 10.81
C ASP A 177 -20.37 19.12 9.42
N LYS A 178 -19.72 17.97 9.21
CA LYS A 178 -19.80 17.21 7.96
C LYS A 178 -20.66 15.96 8.19
N PRO A 179 -21.91 15.94 7.68
CA PRO A 179 -22.71 14.74 7.74
C PRO A 179 -22.00 13.58 7.03
N LEU A 180 -22.13 12.37 7.56
CA LEU A 180 -21.84 11.14 6.81
C LEU A 180 -22.72 11.17 5.56
N SER A 181 -22.14 11.55 4.44
CA SER A 181 -22.82 11.64 3.14
C SER A 181 -22.84 10.28 2.46
#